data_c28b07581af8fceca4966b30acbcff5f
#
_entry.id   c28b07581af8fceca4966b30acbcff5f
#
_cell.length_a   1.000
_cell.length_b   1.000
_cell.length_c   1.000
_cell.angle_alpha   90.00
_cell.angle_beta   90.00
_cell.angle_gamma   90.00
#
_symmetry.space_group_name_H-M   'P 1'
#
loop_
_entity.id
_entity.type
_entity.pdbx_description
1 polymer ?
#
loop_
_entity_poly.entity_id
_entity_poly.type
_entity_poly.pdbx_seq_one_letter_code
_entity_poly.pdbx_strand_id
1 'polypeptide(L)'
;MLIILAKQEDEIAAWLAHRWQSHNAVLVSAADLSTSGWSLHLASPGKSRACVGGRDIRNEEINGVVTRIPRVGSEDLEHIVSSDRRYVAAEMTAFLLAWLSSLACPVLNRPTPSCLGGPIWRDEEWVHLASRLGIPVMPVRRKTPDDVPLPEVESACAVTVVGEACSGNAAEPLIKNARKLAKAAGTDLLSVRFTGSEADSAFVSASAWPNLSSPETADAVLQCLLEKSVC
;
A
#
# COMPACT_ATOMS: atom_id res chain seq x y z
N MET A 1 1.68 -18.86 1.37
CA MET A 1 1.53 -18.16 0.06
C MET A 1 1.57 -16.66 0.26
N LEU A 2 1.92 -15.88 -0.77
CA LEU A 2 1.82 -14.43 -0.77
C LEU A 2 0.62 -13.99 -1.62
N ILE A 3 -0.08 -12.95 -1.18
CA ILE A 3 -1.22 -12.38 -1.92
C ILE A 3 -0.86 -10.96 -2.39
N ILE A 4 -1.12 -10.68 -3.66
CA ILE A 4 -1.04 -9.34 -4.22
C ILE A 4 -2.47 -8.93 -4.55
N LEU A 5 -3.05 -8.07 -3.71
CA LEU A 5 -4.41 -7.57 -3.89
C LEU A 5 -4.38 -6.34 -4.81
N ALA A 6 -4.85 -6.50 -6.04
CA ALA A 6 -4.74 -5.49 -7.09
C ALA A 6 -5.89 -5.58 -8.09
N LYS A 7 -5.97 -4.60 -9.00
CA LYS A 7 -6.81 -4.73 -10.20
C LYS A 7 -6.20 -5.79 -11.12
N GLN A 8 -7.03 -6.45 -11.90
CA GLN A 8 -6.59 -7.51 -12.82
C GLN A 8 -5.66 -6.98 -13.92
N GLU A 9 -5.84 -5.72 -14.30
CA GLU A 9 -5.05 -5.02 -15.32
C GLU A 9 -3.78 -4.35 -14.77
N ASP A 10 -3.48 -4.51 -13.46
CA ASP A 10 -2.27 -3.93 -12.86
C ASP A 10 -1.03 -4.75 -13.30
N GLU A 11 -0.33 -4.23 -14.31
CA GLU A 11 0.88 -4.86 -14.88
C GLU A 11 1.99 -5.05 -13.83
N ILE A 12 2.12 -4.10 -12.87
CA ILE A 12 3.11 -4.22 -11.80
C ILE A 12 2.72 -5.37 -10.87
N ALA A 13 1.44 -5.52 -10.54
CA ALA A 13 0.98 -6.64 -9.72
C ALA A 13 1.19 -7.99 -10.40
N ALA A 14 0.90 -8.07 -11.70
CA ALA A 14 1.17 -9.27 -12.49
C ALA A 14 2.67 -9.61 -12.55
N TRP A 15 3.51 -8.59 -12.74
CA TRP A 15 4.97 -8.74 -12.72
C TRP A 15 5.47 -9.20 -11.34
N LEU A 16 4.98 -8.63 -10.25
CA LEU A 16 5.31 -9.05 -8.89
C LEU A 16 4.90 -10.51 -8.63
N ALA A 17 3.70 -10.91 -9.05
CA ALA A 17 3.23 -12.29 -8.90
C ALA A 17 4.14 -13.28 -9.64
N HIS A 18 4.56 -12.92 -10.85
CA HIS A 18 5.52 -13.72 -11.63
C HIS A 18 6.90 -13.76 -10.95
N ARG A 19 7.43 -12.59 -10.51
CA ARG A 19 8.73 -12.50 -9.85
C ARG A 19 8.79 -13.33 -8.57
N TRP A 20 7.71 -13.36 -7.79
CA TRP A 20 7.64 -14.06 -6.51
C TRP A 20 6.98 -15.44 -6.60
N GLN A 21 6.90 -16.04 -7.81
CA GLN A 21 6.27 -17.36 -8.02
C GLN A 21 6.89 -18.48 -7.17
N SER A 22 8.18 -18.42 -6.87
CA SER A 22 8.86 -19.39 -5.97
C SER A 22 8.33 -19.34 -4.52
N HIS A 23 7.66 -18.24 -4.13
CA HIS A 23 7.00 -18.06 -2.84
C HIS A 23 5.48 -18.24 -2.92
N ASN A 24 4.98 -18.86 -4.01
CA ASN A 24 3.56 -19.06 -4.27
C ASN A 24 2.77 -17.74 -4.20
N ALA A 25 3.29 -16.68 -4.84
CA ALA A 25 2.60 -15.40 -4.94
C ALA A 25 1.46 -15.48 -5.95
N VAL A 26 0.29 -14.96 -5.57
CA VAL A 26 -0.91 -14.95 -6.40
C VAL A 26 -1.53 -13.57 -6.41
N LEU A 27 -1.93 -13.10 -7.60
CA LEU A 27 -2.75 -11.91 -7.75
C LEU A 27 -4.19 -12.25 -7.40
N VAL A 28 -4.81 -11.42 -6.56
CA VAL A 28 -6.23 -11.49 -6.18
C VAL A 28 -6.90 -10.18 -6.56
N SER A 29 -7.98 -10.26 -7.30
CA SER A 29 -8.76 -9.12 -7.79
C SER A 29 -10.17 -9.08 -7.19
N ALA A 30 -10.92 -8.02 -7.50
CA ALA A 30 -12.33 -7.92 -7.10
C ALA A 30 -13.20 -9.06 -7.69
N ALA A 31 -12.85 -9.59 -8.86
CA ALA A 31 -13.54 -10.73 -9.46
C ALA A 31 -13.39 -12.01 -8.62
N ASP A 32 -12.20 -12.24 -8.03
CA ASP A 32 -11.96 -13.39 -7.17
C ASP A 32 -12.81 -13.34 -5.89
N LEU A 33 -13.12 -12.13 -5.38
CA LEU A 33 -13.99 -11.94 -4.22
C LEU A 33 -15.45 -12.32 -4.50
N SER A 34 -15.85 -12.37 -5.77
CA SER A 34 -17.18 -12.82 -6.19
C SER A 34 -17.31 -14.35 -6.25
N THR A 35 -16.20 -15.06 -6.08
CA THR A 35 -16.19 -16.53 -6.04
C THR A 35 -16.65 -16.99 -4.65
N SER A 36 -17.46 -18.06 -4.62
CA SER A 36 -17.89 -18.66 -3.35
C SER A 36 -16.71 -19.23 -2.56
N GLY A 37 -16.76 -19.17 -1.23
CA GLY A 37 -15.71 -19.71 -0.36
C GLY A 37 -15.09 -18.68 0.57
N TRP A 38 -15.25 -17.39 0.32
CA TRP A 38 -14.80 -16.35 1.23
C TRP A 38 -15.67 -16.32 2.50
N SER A 39 -15.02 -16.36 3.65
CA SER A 39 -15.71 -16.23 4.93
C SER A 39 -14.82 -15.57 5.98
N LEU A 40 -15.41 -14.70 6.80
CA LEU A 40 -14.71 -14.02 7.90
C LEU A 40 -15.43 -14.35 9.21
N HIS A 41 -14.70 -14.95 10.14
CA HIS A 41 -15.18 -15.30 11.48
C HIS A 41 -14.42 -14.50 12.54
N LEU A 42 -14.96 -13.35 12.94
CA LEU A 42 -14.30 -12.43 13.89
C LEU A 42 -14.06 -13.09 15.26
N ALA A 43 -15.01 -13.88 15.74
CA ALA A 43 -14.90 -14.59 17.02
C ALA A 43 -13.99 -15.85 16.97
N SER A 44 -13.64 -16.31 15.77
CA SER A 44 -12.84 -17.52 15.56
C SER A 44 -11.99 -17.37 14.30
N PRO A 45 -10.95 -16.53 14.30
CA PRO A 45 -10.18 -16.19 13.11
C PRO A 45 -9.65 -17.40 12.32
N GLY A 46 -9.27 -18.49 12.99
CA GLY A 46 -8.82 -19.74 12.36
C GLY A 46 -9.90 -20.47 11.52
N LYS A 47 -11.17 -20.07 11.63
CA LYS A 47 -12.25 -20.57 10.76
C LYS A 47 -12.43 -19.73 9.50
N SER A 48 -11.79 -18.56 9.43
CA SER A 48 -11.87 -17.69 8.26
C SER A 48 -11.20 -18.34 7.06
N ARG A 49 -11.79 -18.13 5.89
CA ARG A 49 -11.34 -18.70 4.61
C ARG A 49 -11.25 -17.61 3.56
N ALA A 50 -10.30 -17.78 2.66
CA ALA A 50 -10.17 -17.02 1.44
C ALA A 50 -10.25 -17.98 0.24
N CYS A 51 -10.84 -17.53 -0.87
CA CYS A 51 -10.84 -18.27 -2.12
C CYS A 51 -9.86 -17.62 -3.09
N VAL A 52 -8.73 -18.26 -3.36
CA VAL A 52 -7.64 -17.71 -4.18
C VAL A 52 -7.34 -18.67 -5.32
N GLY A 53 -7.50 -18.19 -6.56
CA GLY A 53 -7.31 -19.02 -7.75
C GLY A 53 -8.22 -20.28 -7.76
N GLY A 54 -9.45 -20.14 -7.25
CA GLY A 54 -10.41 -21.22 -7.13
C GLY A 54 -10.11 -22.25 -6.03
N ARG A 55 -9.15 -21.97 -5.16
CA ARG A 55 -8.81 -22.83 -4.01
C ARG A 55 -9.29 -22.19 -2.71
N ASP A 56 -9.91 -23.00 -1.84
CA ASP A 56 -10.21 -22.61 -0.48
C ASP A 56 -8.95 -22.72 0.38
N ILE A 57 -8.51 -21.60 0.95
CA ILE A 57 -7.30 -21.48 1.78
C ILE A 57 -7.66 -20.91 3.15
N ARG A 58 -6.96 -21.37 4.18
CA ARG A 58 -7.08 -20.79 5.53
C ARG A 58 -6.22 -19.53 5.63
N ASN A 59 -6.67 -18.58 6.44
CA ASN A 59 -5.91 -17.37 6.70
C ASN A 59 -4.48 -17.63 7.19
N GLU A 60 -4.26 -18.74 7.91
CA GLU A 60 -2.95 -19.17 8.43
C GLU A 60 -1.97 -19.62 7.32
N GLU A 61 -2.47 -19.94 6.13
CA GLU A 61 -1.65 -20.31 4.98
C GLU A 61 -1.12 -19.10 4.21
N ILE A 62 -1.61 -17.89 4.58
CA ILE A 62 -1.19 -16.62 4.00
C ILE A 62 0.01 -16.09 4.80
N ASN A 63 1.15 -15.96 4.12
CA ASN A 63 2.40 -15.50 4.73
C ASN A 63 2.60 -13.99 4.61
N GLY A 64 1.85 -13.32 3.72
CA GLY A 64 1.93 -11.88 3.57
C GLY A 64 1.02 -11.37 2.46
N VAL A 65 0.65 -10.10 2.56
CA VAL A 65 -0.21 -9.43 1.59
C VAL A 65 0.40 -8.08 1.17
N VAL A 66 0.42 -7.80 -0.11
CA VAL A 66 0.65 -6.46 -0.66
C VAL A 66 -0.65 -5.94 -1.26
N THR A 67 -1.08 -4.78 -0.81
CA THR A 67 -2.33 -4.16 -1.30
C THR A 67 -2.00 -3.03 -2.28
N ARG A 68 -2.54 -3.14 -3.50
CA ARG A 68 -2.36 -2.20 -4.60
C ARG A 68 -3.68 -1.62 -5.12
N ILE A 69 -4.74 -1.70 -4.31
CA ILE A 69 -6.02 -1.03 -4.54
C ILE A 69 -6.43 -0.24 -3.31
N PRO A 70 -6.94 0.99 -3.45
CA PRO A 70 -7.43 1.78 -2.32
C PRO A 70 -8.79 1.27 -1.81
N ARG A 71 -9.59 0.75 -2.73
CA ARG A 71 -10.93 0.22 -2.53
C ARG A 71 -11.34 -0.60 -3.74
N VAL A 72 -12.38 -1.39 -3.63
CA VAL A 72 -13.06 -1.99 -4.78
C VAL A 72 -13.90 -0.91 -5.45
N GLY A 73 -13.75 -0.73 -6.76
CA GLY A 73 -14.55 0.18 -7.57
C GLY A 73 -15.74 -0.53 -8.22
N SER A 74 -16.79 0.21 -8.56
CA SER A 74 -17.91 -0.33 -9.35
C SER A 74 -17.48 -0.77 -10.75
N GLU A 75 -16.42 -0.16 -11.27
CA GLU A 75 -15.77 -0.50 -12.53
C GLU A 75 -15.08 -1.86 -12.51
N ASP A 76 -14.66 -2.34 -11.33
CA ASP A 76 -14.02 -3.64 -11.15
C ASP A 76 -15.03 -4.81 -11.15
N LEU A 77 -16.34 -4.53 -11.25
CA LEU A 77 -17.46 -5.46 -11.06
C LEU A 77 -18.37 -5.57 -12.31
N GLU A 78 -17.78 -5.67 -13.50
CA GLU A 78 -18.55 -5.73 -14.75
C GLU A 78 -19.50 -6.93 -14.83
N HIS A 79 -19.18 -8.03 -14.12
CA HIS A 79 -19.99 -9.24 -14.01
C HIS A 79 -21.21 -9.08 -13.08
N ILE A 80 -21.32 -7.99 -12.32
CA ILE A 80 -22.46 -7.66 -11.46
C ILE A 80 -23.45 -6.76 -12.23
N VAL A 81 -24.74 -6.92 -11.99
CA VAL A 81 -25.78 -6.06 -12.53
C VAL A 81 -25.50 -4.60 -12.18
N SER A 82 -25.59 -3.71 -13.16
CA SER A 82 -25.13 -2.31 -13.06
C SER A 82 -25.77 -1.53 -11.90
N SER A 83 -27.04 -1.79 -11.60
CA SER A 83 -27.75 -1.18 -10.46
C SER A 83 -27.11 -1.50 -9.11
N ASP A 84 -26.46 -2.65 -8.99
CA ASP A 84 -26.01 -3.21 -7.72
C ASP A 84 -24.49 -3.02 -7.52
N ARG A 85 -23.75 -2.73 -8.58
CA ARG A 85 -22.28 -2.63 -8.55
C ARG A 85 -21.75 -1.71 -7.45
N ARG A 86 -22.37 -0.55 -7.27
CA ARG A 86 -21.95 0.42 -6.25
C ARG A 86 -22.14 -0.12 -4.84
N TYR A 87 -23.25 -0.79 -4.58
CA TYR A 87 -23.50 -1.42 -3.30
C TYR A 87 -22.53 -2.57 -3.05
N VAL A 88 -22.39 -3.49 -4.01
CA VAL A 88 -21.48 -4.64 -3.91
C VAL A 88 -20.03 -4.20 -3.72
N ALA A 89 -19.57 -3.16 -4.45
CA ALA A 89 -18.23 -2.60 -4.28
C ALA A 89 -17.98 -2.08 -2.86
N ALA A 90 -18.97 -1.42 -2.25
CA ALA A 90 -18.87 -0.95 -0.87
C ALA A 90 -18.80 -2.11 0.12
N GLU A 91 -19.63 -3.14 -0.04
CA GLU A 91 -19.63 -4.35 0.81
C GLU A 91 -18.31 -5.11 0.67
N MET A 92 -17.80 -5.30 -0.55
CA MET A 92 -16.50 -5.94 -0.77
C MET A 92 -15.36 -5.15 -0.13
N THR A 93 -15.39 -3.83 -0.22
CA THR A 93 -14.38 -2.97 0.43
C THR A 93 -14.44 -3.13 1.95
N ALA A 94 -15.64 -3.11 2.55
CA ALA A 94 -15.82 -3.30 3.99
C ALA A 94 -15.36 -4.70 4.44
N PHE A 95 -15.68 -5.73 3.66
CA PHE A 95 -15.21 -7.09 3.90
C PHE A 95 -13.67 -7.15 3.88
N LEU A 96 -13.03 -6.59 2.85
CA LEU A 96 -11.57 -6.56 2.73
C LEU A 96 -10.90 -5.80 3.86
N LEU A 97 -11.46 -4.65 4.29
CA LEU A 97 -10.96 -3.92 5.45
C LEU A 97 -10.93 -4.81 6.70
N ALA A 98 -12.02 -5.50 6.97
CA ALA A 98 -12.12 -6.40 8.11
C ALA A 98 -11.20 -7.62 7.97
N TRP A 99 -11.15 -8.23 6.79
CA TRP A 99 -10.34 -9.40 6.51
C TRP A 99 -8.84 -9.09 6.62
N LEU A 100 -8.33 -8.05 5.92
CA LEU A 100 -6.93 -7.64 5.98
C LEU A 100 -6.51 -7.24 7.41
N SER A 101 -7.41 -6.60 8.17
CA SER A 101 -7.16 -6.24 9.57
C SER A 101 -7.06 -7.47 10.47
N SER A 102 -7.76 -8.57 10.13
CA SER A 102 -7.78 -9.80 10.91
C SER A 102 -6.59 -10.74 10.65
N LEU A 103 -5.85 -10.53 9.57
CA LEU A 103 -4.71 -11.36 9.22
C LEU A 103 -3.57 -11.19 10.22
N ALA A 104 -3.03 -12.32 10.69
CA ALA A 104 -1.85 -12.34 11.56
C ALA A 104 -0.55 -12.06 10.79
N CYS A 105 -0.53 -12.36 9.48
CA CYS A 105 0.63 -12.13 8.63
C CYS A 105 0.86 -10.63 8.34
N PRO A 106 2.04 -10.26 7.82
CA PRO A 106 2.33 -8.90 7.37
C PRO A 106 1.37 -8.46 6.24
N VAL A 107 0.87 -7.24 6.34
CA VAL A 107 0.08 -6.58 5.29
C VAL A 107 0.73 -5.23 4.98
N LEU A 108 1.16 -5.02 3.76
CA LEU A 108 1.83 -3.80 3.30
C LEU A 108 0.92 -2.99 2.36
N ASN A 109 0.39 -1.84 2.82
CA ASN A 109 0.32 -1.41 4.22
C ASN A 109 -0.96 -1.95 4.89
N ARG A 110 -0.98 -2.00 6.23
CA ARG A 110 -2.21 -2.28 6.97
C ARG A 110 -3.31 -1.31 6.56
N PRO A 111 -4.56 -1.78 6.39
CA PRO A 111 -5.65 -0.93 5.97
C PRO A 111 -5.98 0.14 7.03
N THR A 112 -6.49 1.26 6.55
CA THR A 112 -7.13 2.29 7.38
C THR A 112 -8.64 2.29 7.11
N PRO A 113 -9.46 2.93 7.94
CA PRO A 113 -10.90 2.99 7.67
C PRO A 113 -11.30 3.55 6.30
N SER A 114 -10.42 4.30 5.65
CA SER A 114 -10.67 4.95 4.36
C SER A 114 -9.93 4.31 3.18
N CYS A 115 -9.02 3.36 3.42
CA CYS A 115 -8.19 2.81 2.36
C CYS A 115 -7.64 1.43 2.71
N LEU A 116 -7.68 0.51 1.74
CA LEU A 116 -7.17 -0.85 1.87
C LEU A 116 -5.64 -0.93 1.96
N GLY A 117 -4.92 0.01 1.34
CA GLY A 117 -3.46 -0.01 1.25
C GLY A 117 -2.74 1.03 2.13
N GLY A 118 -3.31 1.39 3.27
CA GLY A 118 -2.71 2.33 4.21
C GLY A 118 -3.30 3.75 4.11
N PRO A 119 -2.68 4.76 4.72
CA PRO A 119 -3.23 6.10 4.76
C PRO A 119 -3.23 6.76 3.37
N ILE A 120 -4.37 7.38 3.02
CA ILE A 120 -4.48 8.32 1.91
C ILE A 120 -4.57 9.72 2.51
N TRP A 121 -3.42 10.28 2.83
CA TRP A 121 -3.31 11.62 3.36
C TRP A 121 -3.06 12.62 2.23
N ARG A 122 -3.56 13.82 2.41
CA ARG A 122 -3.24 14.96 1.54
C ARG A 122 -1.84 15.46 1.84
N ASP A 123 -1.26 16.20 0.90
CA ASP A 123 0.09 16.75 1.08
C ASP A 123 0.20 17.62 2.35
N GLU A 124 -0.86 18.34 2.71
CA GLU A 124 -0.87 19.15 3.93
C GLU A 124 -0.76 18.33 5.21
N GLU A 125 -1.36 17.14 5.22
CA GLU A 125 -1.30 16.23 6.37
C GLU A 125 0.11 15.65 6.50
N TRP A 126 0.73 15.27 5.38
CA TRP A 126 2.11 14.81 5.33
C TRP A 126 3.09 15.90 5.76
N VAL A 127 2.95 17.13 5.24
CA VAL A 127 3.78 18.29 5.62
C VAL A 127 3.62 18.61 7.08
N HIS A 128 2.38 18.58 7.61
CA HIS A 128 2.11 18.80 9.03
C HIS A 128 2.84 17.75 9.89
N LEU A 129 2.73 16.47 9.56
CA LEU A 129 3.42 15.41 10.29
C LEU A 129 4.94 15.58 10.23
N ALA A 130 5.51 15.81 9.03
CA ALA A 130 6.93 16.02 8.84
C ALA A 130 7.45 17.20 9.67
N SER A 131 6.74 18.34 9.65
CA SER A 131 7.08 19.51 10.44
C SER A 131 7.06 19.23 11.95
N ARG A 132 6.04 18.51 12.44
CA ARG A 132 5.99 18.10 13.86
C ARG A 132 7.14 17.18 14.27
N LEU A 133 7.68 16.43 13.34
CA LEU A 133 8.85 15.59 13.55
C LEU A 133 10.17 16.38 13.46
N GLY A 134 10.13 17.69 13.20
CA GLY A 134 11.32 18.52 13.02
C GLY A 134 12.05 18.28 11.69
N ILE A 135 11.38 17.74 10.70
CA ILE A 135 11.91 17.57 9.35
C ILE A 135 11.70 18.89 8.60
N PRO A 136 12.73 19.47 7.96
CA PRO A 136 12.56 20.64 7.10
C PRO A 136 11.53 20.35 6.00
N VAL A 137 10.56 21.24 5.81
CA VAL A 137 9.45 21.05 4.88
C VAL A 137 9.34 22.17 3.86
N MET A 138 8.95 21.82 2.64
CA MET A 138 8.47 22.79 1.67
C MET A 138 7.02 23.16 2.02
N PRO A 139 6.67 24.47 2.03
CA PRO A 139 5.30 24.89 2.29
C PRO A 139 4.35 24.40 1.20
N VAL A 140 3.25 23.78 1.60
CA VAL A 140 2.15 23.46 0.67
C VAL A 140 1.41 24.74 0.31
N ARG A 141 1.21 24.98 -0.98
CA ARG A 141 0.41 26.08 -1.50
C ARG A 141 -0.81 25.52 -2.24
N ARG A 142 -2.00 25.90 -1.81
CA ARG A 142 -3.22 25.62 -2.56
C ARG A 142 -3.35 26.66 -3.68
N LYS A 143 -3.63 26.15 -4.88
CA LYS A 143 -3.99 26.99 -6.04
C LYS A 143 -5.50 27.19 -6.05
N THR A 144 -5.94 28.42 -6.29
CA THR A 144 -7.30 28.70 -6.76
C THR A 144 -7.31 28.65 -8.29
N PRO A 145 -8.46 28.45 -8.94
CA PRO A 145 -8.53 28.39 -10.42
C PRO A 145 -7.94 29.61 -11.13
N ASP A 146 -7.90 30.77 -10.46
CA ASP A 146 -7.43 32.05 -11.00
C ASP A 146 -5.94 32.32 -10.68
N ASP A 147 -5.24 31.43 -9.98
CA ASP A 147 -3.82 31.63 -9.63
C ASP A 147 -2.91 31.36 -10.83
N VAL A 148 -1.89 32.20 -10.96
CA VAL A 148 -0.79 31.98 -11.90
C VAL A 148 -0.12 30.62 -11.61
N PRO A 149 0.18 29.81 -12.65
CA PRO A 149 0.86 28.55 -12.45
C PRO A 149 2.17 28.75 -11.65
N LEU A 150 2.20 28.26 -10.42
CA LEU A 150 3.45 28.20 -9.68
C LEU A 150 4.32 27.11 -10.29
N PRO A 151 5.63 27.29 -10.37
CA PRO A 151 6.52 26.21 -10.80
C PRO A 151 6.26 24.99 -9.90
N GLU A 152 6.06 23.83 -10.54
CA GLU A 152 6.02 22.57 -9.80
C GLU A 152 7.35 22.43 -9.07
N VAL A 153 7.29 22.15 -7.77
CA VAL A 153 8.48 21.80 -7.02
C VAL A 153 8.92 20.43 -7.53
N GLU A 154 9.87 20.42 -8.46
CA GLU A 154 10.50 19.19 -8.90
C GLU A 154 11.14 18.54 -7.68
N SER A 155 10.67 17.37 -7.30
CA SER A 155 11.39 16.59 -6.31
C SER A 155 12.57 15.93 -7.01
N ALA A 156 13.77 16.26 -6.56
CA ALA A 156 14.99 15.72 -7.15
C ALA A 156 15.38 14.36 -6.55
N CYS A 157 14.82 13.98 -5.40
CA CYS A 157 15.16 12.74 -4.72
C CYS A 157 13.94 12.07 -4.10
N ALA A 158 13.86 10.75 -4.21
CA ALA A 158 12.88 9.92 -3.53
C ALA A 158 13.58 8.84 -2.69
N VAL A 159 13.09 8.64 -1.47
CA VAL A 159 13.48 7.55 -0.58
C VAL A 159 12.27 6.65 -0.37
N THR A 160 12.39 5.38 -0.70
CA THR A 160 11.35 4.37 -0.42
C THR A 160 11.73 3.60 0.82
N VAL A 161 10.86 3.64 1.81
CA VAL A 161 10.94 2.85 3.06
C VAL A 161 10.16 1.57 2.87
N VAL A 162 10.75 0.44 3.22
CA VAL A 162 10.11 -0.89 3.23
C VAL A 162 10.49 -1.57 4.54
N GLY A 163 9.59 -1.51 5.54
CA GLY A 163 9.94 -1.93 6.91
C GLY A 163 11.12 -1.16 7.45
N GLU A 164 12.20 -1.87 7.78
CA GLU A 164 13.47 -1.27 8.23
C GLU A 164 14.42 -0.92 7.08
N ALA A 165 14.17 -1.45 5.89
CA ALA A 165 14.98 -1.17 4.71
C ALA A 165 14.59 0.17 4.06
N CYS A 166 15.57 0.79 3.40
CA CYS A 166 15.33 1.99 2.59
C CYS A 166 16.10 1.85 1.28
N SER A 167 15.47 2.32 0.20
CA SER A 167 16.10 2.47 -1.11
C SER A 167 15.99 3.91 -1.58
N GLY A 168 16.97 4.36 -2.37
CA GLY A 168 17.06 5.73 -2.89
C GLY A 168 18.45 6.30 -2.71
N ASN A 169 18.86 7.17 -3.64
CA ASN A 169 20.17 7.85 -3.57
C ASN A 169 20.00 9.17 -2.78
N ALA A 170 20.06 9.09 -1.45
CA ALA A 170 19.88 10.21 -0.55
C ALA A 170 20.90 10.19 0.58
N ALA A 171 21.26 11.35 1.10
CA ALA A 171 22.10 11.47 2.30
C ALA A 171 21.45 10.78 3.51
N GLU A 172 22.27 10.22 4.40
CA GLU A 172 21.81 9.49 5.59
C GLU A 172 20.77 10.25 6.47
N PRO A 173 20.86 11.58 6.67
CA PRO A 173 19.83 12.32 7.39
C PRO A 173 18.45 12.24 6.73
N LEU A 174 18.36 12.21 5.39
CA LEU A 174 17.08 12.09 4.67
C LEU A 174 16.50 10.69 4.83
N ILE A 175 17.35 9.65 4.78
CA ILE A 175 16.95 8.27 5.04
C ILE A 175 16.37 8.14 6.44
N LYS A 176 17.03 8.71 7.46
CA LYS A 176 16.51 8.75 8.85
C LYS A 176 15.19 9.49 8.94
N ASN A 177 15.05 10.61 8.24
CA ASN A 177 13.81 11.38 8.20
C ASN A 177 12.67 10.57 7.56
N ALA A 178 12.95 9.86 6.46
CA ALA A 178 11.96 9.00 5.80
C ALA A 178 11.48 7.87 6.73
N ARG A 179 12.38 7.17 7.42
CA ARG A 179 12.03 6.14 8.42
C ARG A 179 11.21 6.74 9.58
N LYS A 180 11.62 7.90 10.09
CA LYS A 180 10.91 8.59 11.17
C LYS A 180 9.49 8.94 10.77
N LEU A 181 9.29 9.40 9.52
CA LEU A 181 7.98 9.72 8.97
C LEU A 181 7.12 8.44 8.81
N ALA A 182 7.68 7.37 8.22
CA ALA A 182 6.99 6.09 8.06
C ALA A 182 6.51 5.52 9.40
N LYS A 183 7.40 5.50 10.40
CA LYS A 183 7.06 5.06 11.75
C LYS A 183 5.95 5.89 12.39
N ALA A 184 6.01 7.22 12.25
CA ALA A 184 5.00 8.11 12.83
C ALA A 184 3.64 8.01 12.09
N ALA A 185 3.66 7.67 10.80
CA ALA A 185 2.47 7.40 10.00
C ALA A 185 1.91 5.98 10.20
N GLY A 186 2.62 5.10 10.91
CA GLY A 186 2.23 3.70 11.10
C GLY A 186 2.25 2.90 9.80
N THR A 187 3.18 3.21 8.88
CA THR A 187 3.30 2.55 7.59
C THR A 187 4.63 1.83 7.47
N ASP A 188 4.62 0.64 6.88
CA ASP A 188 5.82 -0.12 6.56
C ASP A 188 6.30 0.10 5.12
N LEU A 189 5.44 0.66 4.28
CA LEU A 189 5.71 0.93 2.87
C LEU A 189 5.38 2.39 2.57
N LEU A 190 6.41 3.22 2.34
CA LEU A 190 6.27 4.67 2.15
C LEU A 190 7.30 5.19 1.16
N SER A 191 6.88 5.96 0.17
CA SER A 191 7.78 6.78 -0.64
C SER A 191 7.78 8.21 -0.12
N VAL A 192 8.96 8.77 0.15
CA VAL A 192 9.16 10.12 0.65
C VAL A 192 9.98 10.91 -0.37
N ARG A 193 9.50 12.08 -0.75
CA ARG A 193 10.14 12.95 -1.74
C ARG A 193 10.75 14.17 -1.09
N PHE A 194 11.97 14.49 -1.49
CA PHE A 194 12.74 15.64 -1.03
C PHE A 194 13.14 16.55 -2.19
N THR A 195 13.45 17.81 -1.89
CA THR A 195 13.90 18.81 -2.89
C THR A 195 15.25 18.46 -3.52
N GLY A 196 16.04 17.60 -2.90
CA GLY A 196 17.34 17.15 -3.37
C GLY A 196 17.83 15.94 -2.59
N SER A 197 19.02 15.46 -2.89
CA SER A 197 19.68 14.33 -2.22
C SER A 197 20.54 14.70 -1.03
N GLU A 198 20.83 16.00 -0.84
CA GLU A 198 21.71 16.53 0.17
C GLU A 198 21.06 16.56 1.56
N ALA A 199 21.86 16.57 2.61
CA ALA A 199 21.42 16.44 3.99
C ALA A 199 20.43 17.54 4.47
N ASP A 200 20.48 18.73 3.86
CA ASP A 200 19.66 19.90 4.16
C ASP A 200 18.41 20.01 3.28
N SER A 201 18.19 19.03 2.38
CA SER A 201 17.03 19.01 1.50
C SER A 201 15.72 18.92 2.27
N ALA A 202 14.72 19.69 1.84
CA ALA A 202 13.42 19.76 2.48
C ALA A 202 12.49 18.66 1.98
N PHE A 203 11.62 18.20 2.86
CA PHE A 203 10.50 17.30 2.53
C PHE A 203 9.51 17.99 1.60
N VAL A 204 9.07 17.28 0.56
CA VAL A 204 8.09 17.77 -0.42
C VAL A 204 6.74 17.07 -0.24
N SER A 205 6.73 15.74 -0.31
CA SER A 205 5.52 14.93 -0.21
C SER A 205 5.83 13.50 0.21
N ALA A 206 4.81 12.75 0.60
CA ALA A 206 4.93 11.32 0.82
C ALA A 206 3.70 10.56 0.29
N SER A 207 3.90 9.28 -0.01
CA SER A 207 2.84 8.40 -0.48
C SER A 207 3.04 7.00 0.09
N ALA A 208 1.99 6.44 0.68
CA ALA A 208 1.93 5.03 1.09
C ALA A 208 1.81 4.07 -0.12
N TRP A 209 1.88 4.60 -1.33
CA TRP A 209 1.74 3.89 -2.61
C TRP A 209 2.99 4.11 -3.47
N PRO A 210 4.15 3.56 -3.09
CA PRO A 210 5.35 3.68 -3.90
C PRO A 210 5.22 2.91 -5.21
N ASN A 211 6.03 3.30 -6.18
CA ASN A 211 6.21 2.51 -7.38
C ASN A 211 7.04 1.25 -7.04
N LEU A 212 6.48 0.06 -7.28
CA LEU A 212 7.12 -1.23 -7.02
C LEU A 212 7.73 -1.85 -8.30
N SER A 213 7.88 -1.10 -9.37
CA SER A 213 8.38 -1.62 -10.65
C SER A 213 9.89 -1.92 -10.65
N SER A 214 10.65 -1.38 -9.69
CA SER A 214 12.08 -1.69 -9.62
C SER A 214 12.33 -3.04 -8.93
N PRO A 215 13.25 -3.86 -9.46
CA PRO A 215 13.62 -5.13 -8.85
C PRO A 215 14.07 -4.99 -7.39
N GLU A 216 14.83 -3.94 -7.08
CA GLU A 216 15.36 -3.68 -5.72
C GLU A 216 14.23 -3.42 -4.73
N THR A 217 13.25 -2.58 -5.09
CA THR A 217 12.10 -2.30 -4.23
C THR A 217 11.22 -3.55 -4.07
N ALA A 218 11.01 -4.31 -5.15
CA ALA A 218 10.24 -5.54 -5.11
C ALA A 218 10.89 -6.59 -4.20
N ASP A 219 12.21 -6.74 -4.26
CA ASP A 219 12.96 -7.67 -3.40
C ASP A 219 12.94 -7.23 -1.94
N ALA A 220 13.05 -5.92 -1.67
CA ALA A 220 12.91 -5.38 -0.31
C ALA A 220 11.50 -5.64 0.26
N VAL A 221 10.45 -5.48 -0.55
CA VAL A 221 9.06 -5.80 -0.15
C VAL A 221 8.92 -7.29 0.16
N LEU A 222 9.43 -8.16 -0.71
CA LEU A 222 9.42 -9.61 -0.49
C LEU A 222 10.12 -9.97 0.83
N GLN A 223 11.32 -9.43 1.04
CA GLN A 223 12.08 -9.69 2.26
C GLN A 223 11.32 -9.25 3.52
N CYS A 224 10.73 -8.05 3.49
CA CYS A 224 9.93 -7.52 4.58
C CYS A 224 8.71 -8.43 4.92
N LEU A 225 8.04 -8.97 3.89
CA LEU A 225 6.93 -9.90 4.08
C LEU A 225 7.39 -11.22 4.72
N LEU A 226 8.54 -11.75 4.29
CA LEU A 226 9.06 -13.02 4.79
C LEU A 226 9.59 -12.91 6.23
N GLU A 227 10.31 -11.84 6.56
CA GLU A 227 10.86 -11.61 7.89
C GLU A 227 9.77 -11.44 8.96
N LYS A 228 8.75 -10.65 8.65
CA LYS A 228 7.62 -10.41 9.58
C LYS A 228 6.66 -11.60 9.70
N SER A 229 6.74 -12.60 8.82
CA SER A 229 5.94 -13.84 8.91
C SER A 229 6.46 -14.82 9.97
N VAL A 230 7.68 -14.61 10.47
CA VAL A 230 8.35 -15.54 11.40
C VAL A 230 8.18 -15.10 12.86
N CYS A 231 7.64 -13.90 13.12
CA CYS A 231 7.35 -13.36 14.46
C CYS A 231 5.89 -13.58 14.83
#